data_84f44fdb269a85f8d8754045a16fab73
#
_entry.id   84f44fdb269a85f8d8754045a16fab73
#
_cell.length_a   1.000
_cell.length_b   1.000
_cell.length_c   1.000
_cell.angle_alpha   90.00
_cell.angle_beta   90.00
_cell.angle_gamma   90.00
#
_symmetry.space_group_name_H-M   'P 1'
#
loop_
_entity.id
_entity.type
_entity.pdbx_description
1 polymer ?
#
loop_
_entity_poly.entity_id
_entity_poly.type
_entity_poly.pdbx_seq_one_letter_code
_entity_poly.pdbx_strand_id
1 'polypeptide(L)'
;MKIGELANATSTKVETVRYYETIGLLAPPARNAANYRNYGSEHLARLSFIRRARDLGFPLEAVRELLALADNIGQSCEAVDLIANNHLAEVKRKIDDLTSLRSELERVIGSCRHGTVGECKTIDTLAPRAAC
;
A
#
# COMPACT_ATOMS: atom_id res chain seq x y z
N MET A 1 2.21 6.10 22.66
CA MET A 1 0.98 5.27 22.63
C MET A 1 1.35 3.79 22.76
N LYS A 2 0.42 2.99 23.18
CA LYS A 2 0.59 1.53 23.30
C LYS A 2 0.42 0.86 21.92
N ILE A 3 0.95 -0.36 21.80
CA ILE A 3 0.89 -1.09 20.52
C ILE A 3 -0.54 -1.26 19.99
N GLY A 4 -1.50 -1.50 20.89
CA GLY A 4 -2.92 -1.63 20.50
C GLY A 4 -3.49 -0.34 19.93
N GLU A 5 -3.10 0.80 20.49
CA GLU A 5 -3.51 2.11 19.99
C GLU A 5 -2.91 2.40 18.62
N LEU A 6 -1.62 2.08 18.45
CA LEU A 6 -0.92 2.23 17.18
C LEU A 6 -1.56 1.34 16.10
N ALA A 7 -1.81 0.09 16.42
CA ALA A 7 -2.44 -0.86 15.51
C ALA A 7 -3.84 -0.38 15.08
N ASN A 8 -4.64 0.07 16.04
CA ASN A 8 -5.98 0.57 15.77
C ASN A 8 -5.96 1.83 14.89
N ALA A 9 -5.06 2.77 15.19
CA ALA A 9 -4.94 4.02 14.44
C ALA A 9 -4.53 3.82 12.98
N THR A 10 -3.84 2.72 12.68
CA THR A 10 -3.38 2.40 11.33
C THR A 10 -4.15 1.27 10.67
N SER A 11 -5.22 0.79 11.29
CA SER A 11 -6.01 -0.36 10.82
C SER A 11 -5.14 -1.59 10.55
N THR A 12 -4.17 -1.81 11.41
CA THR A 12 -3.20 -2.91 11.32
C THR A 12 -3.38 -3.82 12.53
N LYS A 13 -3.07 -5.09 12.37
CA LYS A 13 -3.13 -6.03 13.48
C LYS A 13 -1.90 -5.90 14.36
N VAL A 14 -2.04 -6.14 15.65
CA VAL A 14 -0.93 -6.09 16.60
C VAL A 14 0.20 -7.04 16.19
N GLU A 15 -0.14 -8.25 15.74
CA GLU A 15 0.85 -9.23 15.26
C GLU A 15 1.64 -8.69 14.07
N THR A 16 0.99 -7.95 13.19
CA THR A 16 1.64 -7.34 12.01
C THR A 16 2.62 -6.25 12.45
N VAL A 17 2.25 -5.44 13.44
CA VAL A 17 3.15 -4.42 14.00
C VAL A 17 4.40 -5.08 14.57
N ARG A 18 4.24 -6.15 15.35
CA ARG A 18 5.35 -6.90 15.92
C ARG A 18 6.24 -7.52 14.85
N TYR A 19 5.63 -8.05 13.81
CA TYR A 19 6.36 -8.62 12.67
C TYR A 19 7.23 -7.57 11.99
N TYR A 20 6.69 -6.37 11.77
CA TYR A 20 7.46 -5.28 11.16
C TYR A 20 8.62 -4.82 12.04
N GLU A 21 8.47 -4.85 13.34
CA GLU A 21 9.59 -4.60 14.25
C GLU A 21 10.66 -5.70 14.12
N THR A 22 10.24 -6.94 14.05
CA THR A 22 11.14 -8.10 13.94
C THR A 22 11.99 -8.02 12.68
N ILE A 23 11.41 -7.64 11.54
CA ILE A 23 12.13 -7.56 10.27
C ILE A 23 12.82 -6.21 10.04
N GLY A 24 12.73 -5.29 11.00
CA GLY A 24 13.43 -4.02 10.93
C GLY A 24 12.74 -2.92 10.13
N LEU A 25 11.48 -3.10 9.75
CA LEU A 25 10.71 -2.04 9.09
C LEU A 25 10.28 -0.95 10.04
N LEU A 26 10.03 -1.29 11.30
CA LEU A 26 9.75 -0.35 12.37
C LEU A 26 10.87 -0.40 13.40
N ALA A 27 11.30 0.76 13.85
CA ALA A 27 12.27 0.84 14.93
C ALA A 27 11.62 0.35 16.24
N PRO A 28 12.41 -0.28 17.13
CA PRO A 28 11.90 -0.62 18.45
C PRO A 28 11.40 0.65 19.16
N PRO A 29 10.25 0.57 19.84
CA PRO A 29 9.74 1.72 20.57
C PRO A 29 10.59 2.03 21.80
N ALA A 30 10.64 3.29 22.17
CA ALA A 30 11.22 3.69 23.45
C ALA A 30 10.35 3.13 24.59
N ARG A 31 10.94 2.91 25.75
CA ARG A 31 10.19 2.50 26.94
C ARG A 31 9.98 3.71 27.85
N ASN A 32 8.79 3.79 28.45
CA ASN A 32 8.48 4.85 29.39
C ASN A 32 9.11 4.56 30.77
N ALA A 33 8.88 5.42 31.74
CA ALA A 33 9.44 5.28 33.08
C ALA A 33 9.03 3.98 33.78
N ALA A 34 7.87 3.42 33.42
CA ALA A 34 7.36 2.14 33.94
C ALA A 34 7.86 0.93 33.14
N ASN A 35 8.79 1.13 32.20
CA ASN A 35 9.37 0.11 31.34
C ASN A 35 8.39 -0.53 30.35
N TYR A 36 7.29 0.16 30.01
CA TYR A 36 6.37 -0.25 28.95
C TYR A 36 6.76 0.35 27.63
N ARG A 37 6.50 -0.36 26.53
CA ARG A 37 6.73 0.12 25.17
C ARG A 37 5.86 1.34 24.89
N ASN A 38 6.49 2.39 24.37
CA ASN A 38 5.81 3.63 24.05
C ASN A 38 6.14 4.06 22.62
N TYR A 39 5.13 3.95 21.76
CA TYR A 39 5.25 4.28 20.34
C TYR A 39 5.00 5.78 20.14
N GLY A 40 5.81 6.41 19.32
CA GLY A 40 5.73 7.84 19.04
C GLY A 40 5.07 8.16 17.71
N SER A 41 5.03 9.45 17.39
CA SER A 41 4.44 9.93 16.14
C SER A 41 5.16 9.42 14.90
N GLU A 42 6.46 9.21 14.98
CA GLU A 42 7.23 8.64 13.87
C GLU A 42 6.84 7.19 13.58
N HIS A 43 6.50 6.42 14.60
CA HIS A 43 5.98 5.07 14.41
C HIS A 43 4.62 5.10 13.69
N LEU A 44 3.77 6.04 14.08
CA LEU A 44 2.46 6.21 13.46
C LEU A 44 2.59 6.57 11.98
N ALA A 45 3.43 7.56 11.67
CA ALA A 45 3.64 8.00 10.29
C ALA A 45 4.22 6.90 9.43
N ARG A 46 5.23 6.19 9.95
CA ARG A 46 5.89 5.11 9.23
C ARG A 46 4.96 3.94 8.96
N LEU A 47 4.22 3.51 9.98
CA LEU A 47 3.27 2.42 9.83
C LEU A 47 2.10 2.78 8.91
N SER A 48 1.64 4.02 8.95
CA SER A 48 0.61 4.52 8.03
C SER A 48 1.09 4.46 6.58
N PHE A 49 2.35 4.82 6.34
CA PHE A 49 2.95 4.73 5.01
C PHE A 49 3.04 3.27 4.55
N ILE A 50 3.51 2.38 5.41
CA ILE A 50 3.63 0.94 5.09
C ILE A 50 2.25 0.39 4.72
N ARG A 51 1.24 0.69 5.54
CA ARG A 51 -0.12 0.21 5.30
C ARG A 51 -0.66 0.70 3.97
N ARG A 52 -0.53 1.98 3.69
CA ARG A 52 -1.00 2.59 2.44
C ARG A 52 -0.31 1.98 1.22
N ALA A 53 1.01 1.83 1.28
CA ALA A 53 1.77 1.24 0.19
C ALA A 53 1.37 -0.22 -0.06
N ARG A 54 1.18 -0.99 1.01
CA ARG A 54 0.73 -2.38 0.89
C ARG A 54 -0.68 -2.48 0.31
N ASP A 55 -1.57 -1.60 0.73
CA ASP A 55 -2.95 -1.56 0.19
C ASP A 55 -2.96 -1.24 -1.30
N LEU A 56 -1.99 -0.44 -1.76
CA LEU A 56 -1.83 -0.11 -3.19
C LEU A 56 -1.13 -1.22 -3.98
N GLY A 57 -0.77 -2.32 -3.33
CA GLY A 57 -0.19 -3.48 -3.99
C GLY A 57 1.33 -3.48 -4.09
N PHE A 58 2.03 -2.60 -3.38
CA PHE A 58 3.49 -2.66 -3.35
C PHE A 58 3.94 -3.84 -2.51
N PRO A 59 4.86 -4.67 -3.03
CA PRO A 59 5.42 -5.76 -2.25
C PRO A 59 6.28 -5.22 -1.11
N LEU A 60 6.47 -6.01 -0.08
CA LEU A 60 7.20 -5.59 1.11
C LEU A 60 8.63 -5.14 0.79
N GLU A 61 9.27 -5.78 -0.18
CA GLU A 61 10.61 -5.39 -0.65
C GLU A 61 10.64 -3.95 -1.18
N ALA A 62 9.63 -3.55 -1.96
CA ALA A 62 9.54 -2.18 -2.46
C ALA A 62 9.31 -1.19 -1.34
N VAL A 63 8.48 -1.54 -0.36
CA VAL A 63 8.25 -0.72 0.82
C VAL A 63 9.55 -0.54 1.60
N ARG A 64 10.33 -1.61 1.77
CA ARG A 64 11.62 -1.57 2.44
C ARG A 64 12.59 -0.62 1.72
N GLU A 65 12.68 -0.69 0.40
CA GLU A 65 13.53 0.19 -0.39
C GLU A 65 13.13 1.67 -0.24
N LEU A 66 11.83 1.95 -0.28
CA LEU A 66 11.32 3.31 -0.11
C LEU A 66 11.63 3.87 1.28
N LEU A 67 11.47 3.05 2.32
CA LEU A 67 11.79 3.46 3.69
C LEU A 67 13.29 3.66 3.88
N ALA A 68 14.10 2.86 3.21
CA ALA A 68 15.55 3.00 3.28
C ALA A 68 16.03 4.34 2.71
N LEU A 69 15.33 4.92 1.75
CA LEU A 69 15.64 6.26 1.24
C LEU A 69 15.53 7.32 2.34
N ALA A 70 14.51 7.19 3.19
CA ALA A 70 14.31 8.12 4.30
C ALA A 70 15.32 7.89 5.43
N ASP A 71 15.76 6.65 5.64
CA ASP A 71 16.63 6.27 6.74
C ASP A 71 18.11 6.55 6.46
N ASN A 72 18.51 6.53 5.19
CA ASN A 72 19.91 6.61 4.79
C ASN A 72 20.29 8.03 4.37
N ILE A 73 20.51 8.91 5.34
CA ILE A 73 20.82 10.31 5.13
C ILE A 73 22.20 10.55 4.53
N GLY A 74 23.08 9.53 4.55
CA GLY A 74 24.42 9.63 3.94
C GLY A 74 24.46 9.25 2.49
N GLN A 75 23.35 8.83 1.90
CA GLN A 75 23.26 8.39 0.52
C GLN A 75 23.33 9.58 -0.44
N SER A 76 23.96 9.40 -1.61
CA SER A 76 24.05 10.48 -2.60
C SER A 76 22.70 10.77 -3.23
N CYS A 77 22.49 12.00 -3.68
CA CYS A 77 21.27 12.40 -4.37
C CYS A 77 21.05 11.60 -5.66
N GLU A 78 22.12 11.25 -6.37
CA GLU A 78 22.04 10.44 -7.59
C GLU A 78 21.48 9.05 -7.31
N ALA A 79 21.94 8.41 -6.23
CA ALA A 79 21.43 7.09 -5.84
C ALA A 79 19.97 7.17 -5.42
N VAL A 80 19.59 8.20 -4.68
CA VAL A 80 18.19 8.45 -4.29
C VAL A 80 17.31 8.63 -5.50
N ASP A 81 17.75 9.47 -6.46
CA ASP A 81 16.97 9.74 -7.67
C ASP A 81 16.76 8.48 -8.50
N LEU A 82 17.78 7.63 -8.62
CA LEU A 82 17.68 6.40 -9.40
C LEU A 82 16.61 5.47 -8.80
N ILE A 83 16.67 5.26 -7.50
CA ILE A 83 15.71 4.38 -6.80
C ILE A 83 14.31 4.99 -6.83
N ALA A 84 14.21 6.29 -6.54
CA ALA A 84 12.92 6.99 -6.55
C ALA A 84 12.28 6.97 -7.94
N ASN A 85 13.05 7.14 -9.00
CA ASN A 85 12.54 7.09 -10.36
C ASN A 85 12.03 5.70 -10.73
N ASN A 86 12.66 4.64 -10.27
CA ASN A 86 12.18 3.28 -10.50
C ASN A 86 10.82 3.06 -9.85
N HIS A 87 10.64 3.54 -8.62
CA HIS A 87 9.36 3.42 -7.92
C HIS A 87 8.31 4.35 -8.52
N LEU A 88 8.71 5.54 -8.99
CA LEU A 88 7.79 6.46 -9.67
C LEU A 88 7.23 5.84 -10.95
N ALA A 89 8.07 5.15 -11.73
CA ALA A 89 7.61 4.46 -12.93
C ALA A 89 6.57 3.39 -12.60
N GLU A 90 6.75 2.68 -11.50
CA GLU A 90 5.79 1.68 -11.02
C GLU A 90 4.47 2.33 -10.62
N VAL A 91 4.52 3.46 -9.92
CA VAL A 91 3.32 4.21 -9.53
C VAL A 91 2.56 4.70 -10.76
N LYS A 92 3.26 5.26 -11.74
CA LYS A 92 2.65 5.73 -12.99
C LYS A 92 1.93 4.59 -13.72
N ARG A 93 2.55 3.42 -13.79
CA ARG A 93 1.93 2.26 -14.41
C ARG A 93 0.65 1.85 -13.69
N LYS A 94 0.66 1.84 -12.36
CA LYS A 94 -0.54 1.53 -11.56
C LYS A 94 -1.65 2.54 -11.79
N ILE A 95 -1.31 3.83 -11.90
CA ILE A 95 -2.28 4.88 -12.20
C ILE A 95 -2.91 4.65 -13.57
N ASP A 96 -2.11 4.33 -14.58
CA ASP A 96 -2.60 4.07 -15.94
C ASP A 96 -3.54 2.85 -15.95
N ASP A 97 -3.14 1.77 -15.28
CA ASP A 97 -3.96 0.57 -15.18
C ASP A 97 -5.29 0.84 -14.47
N LEU A 98 -5.24 1.58 -13.37
CA LEU A 98 -6.46 1.96 -12.64
C LEU A 98 -7.35 2.89 -13.46
N THR A 99 -6.77 3.80 -14.23
CA THR A 99 -7.51 4.69 -15.11
C THR A 99 -8.24 3.90 -16.19
N SER A 100 -7.57 2.91 -16.79
CA SER A 100 -8.17 2.03 -17.78
C SER A 100 -9.31 1.21 -17.18
N LEU A 101 -9.09 0.65 -15.99
CA LEU A 101 -10.11 -0.11 -15.29
C LEU A 101 -11.32 0.76 -14.94
N ARG A 102 -11.08 1.99 -14.51
CA ARG A 102 -12.16 2.94 -14.23
C ARG A 102 -13.01 3.17 -15.46
N SER A 103 -12.38 3.40 -16.62
CA SER A 103 -13.09 3.63 -17.87
C SER A 103 -13.94 2.40 -18.27
N GLU A 104 -13.40 1.20 -18.07
CA GLU A 104 -14.13 -0.03 -18.35
C GLU A 104 -15.36 -0.19 -17.45
N LEU A 105 -15.20 0.13 -16.14
CA LEU A 105 -16.31 0.03 -15.20
C LEU A 105 -17.39 1.07 -15.49
N GLU A 106 -17.01 2.29 -15.86
CA GLU A 106 -17.94 3.34 -16.26
C GLU A 106 -18.75 2.90 -17.47
N ARG A 107 -18.10 2.23 -18.42
CA ARG A 107 -18.76 1.68 -19.61
C ARG A 107 -19.75 0.58 -19.24
N VAL A 108 -19.37 -0.31 -18.35
CA VAL A 108 -20.26 -1.38 -17.84
C VAL A 108 -21.49 -0.77 -17.20
N ILE A 109 -21.32 0.23 -16.34
CA ILE A 109 -22.44 0.91 -15.66
C ILE A 109 -23.38 1.54 -16.69
N GLY A 110 -22.84 2.20 -17.72
CA GLY A 110 -23.62 2.81 -18.77
C GLY A 110 -24.35 1.84 -19.66
N SER A 111 -23.76 0.66 -19.91
CA SER A 111 -24.30 -0.32 -20.84
C SER A 111 -25.39 -1.23 -20.24
N CYS A 112 -25.34 -1.47 -18.94
CA CYS A 112 -26.22 -2.43 -18.26
C CYS A 112 -27.26 -1.78 -17.36
N ARG A 113 -27.79 -0.63 -17.77
CA ARG A 113 -28.82 0.09 -16.98
C ARG A 113 -30.13 -0.68 -16.88
N HIS A 114 -30.48 -1.41 -17.92
CA HIS A 114 -31.74 -2.15 -18.03
C HIS A 114 -31.45 -3.52 -18.62
N GLY A 115 -31.80 -4.55 -17.90
CA GLY A 115 -31.62 -5.92 -18.36
C GLY A 115 -30.76 -6.73 -17.39
N THR A 116 -30.33 -7.89 -17.85
CA THR A 116 -29.54 -8.84 -17.06
C THR A 116 -28.07 -8.78 -17.45
N VAL A 117 -27.20 -9.32 -16.59
CA VAL A 117 -25.78 -9.47 -16.88
C VAL A 117 -25.55 -10.23 -18.19
N GLY A 118 -26.44 -11.20 -18.49
CA GLY A 118 -26.38 -11.98 -19.74
C GLY A 118 -26.52 -11.16 -21.01
N GLU A 119 -27.12 -9.98 -20.93
CA GLU A 119 -27.34 -9.09 -22.06
C GLU A 119 -26.24 -8.03 -22.20
N CYS A 120 -25.33 -7.92 -21.23
CA CYS A 120 -24.31 -6.89 -21.21
C CYS A 120 -23.05 -7.32 -21.96
N LYS A 121 -22.87 -6.80 -23.18
CA LYS A 121 -21.70 -7.10 -24.01
C LYS A 121 -20.40 -6.59 -23.42
N THR A 122 -20.45 -5.51 -22.66
CA THR A 122 -19.26 -4.93 -22.04
C THR A 122 -18.70 -5.86 -20.97
N ILE A 123 -19.58 -6.51 -20.20
CA ILE A 123 -19.14 -7.50 -19.20
C ILE A 123 -18.52 -8.71 -19.89
N ASP A 124 -19.07 -9.15 -21.00
CA ASP A 124 -18.49 -10.25 -21.79
C ASP A 124 -17.09 -9.89 -22.30
N THR A 125 -16.85 -8.61 -22.61
CA THR A 125 -15.52 -8.14 -23.02
C THR A 125 -14.52 -8.16 -21.87
N LEU A 126 -14.95 -7.76 -20.65
CA LEU A 126 -14.09 -7.76 -19.47
C LEU A 126 -13.73 -9.17 -19.02
N ALA A 127 -14.71 -10.05 -18.99
CA ALA A 127 -14.55 -11.41 -18.52
C ALA A 127 -15.39 -12.34 -19.42
N PRO A 128 -14.86 -12.77 -20.57
CA PRO A 128 -15.60 -13.63 -21.48
C PRO A 128 -16.10 -14.87 -20.76
N ARG A 129 -17.39 -15.18 -20.95
CA ARG A 129 -17.96 -16.36 -20.35
C ARG A 129 -17.48 -17.59 -21.09
N ALA A 130 -17.29 -18.67 -20.32
CA ALA A 130 -16.97 -19.94 -20.94
C ALA A 130 -18.10 -20.32 -21.87
N ALA A 131 -17.76 -20.77 -23.06
CA ALA A 131 -18.73 -21.31 -23.99
C ALA A 131 -19.36 -22.56 -23.39
N CYS A 132 -20.64 -22.57 -23.29
CA CYS A 132 -21.37 -23.73 -22.79
C CYS A 132 -21.56 -24.76 -23.91
#